data_efde64fb9e5d760d70bdc90609a5690e
#
_entry.id   efde64fb9e5d760d70bdc90609a5690e
#
_cell.length_a   1.000
_cell.length_b   1.000
_cell.length_c   1.000
_cell.angle_alpha   90.00
_cell.angle_beta   90.00
_cell.angle_gamma   90.00
#
_symmetry.space_group_name_H-M   'P 1'
#
loop_
_entity.id
_entity.type
_entity.pdbx_description
1 polymer ?
#
loop_
_entity_poly.entity_id
_entity_poly.type
_entity_poly.pdbx_seq_one_letter_code
_entity_poly.pdbx_strand_id
1 'polypeptide(L)'
;MLGKRIIILSKNPAKIISNINIELPYPRNIKELQDLVDKIHTIISENVRETPIIKKKVKYIRLPDVGPTSIIGLLDILTDVFAENEKINIFEISQKFMLDVDDLYPILEAAQILNFIEVKEGDVIITEIGKEFARADPVRQKEIFAKVLTENVPLAKEIVSILSAKNNKRVKADLFYDILKEHFSKEEAKKQFDIIITWGRYAEIFEYNEIKKEIYIP
;
A
#
# COMPACT_ATOMS: atom_id res chain seq x y z
N MET A 1 33.93 0.22 -34.16
CA MET A 1 34.00 -1.25 -34.21
C MET A 1 32.87 -1.84 -33.42
N LEU A 2 31.93 -2.55 -34.03
CA LEU A 2 30.86 -3.25 -33.30
C LEU A 2 31.44 -4.56 -32.70
N GLY A 3 31.04 -4.88 -31.47
CA GLY A 3 31.58 -6.06 -30.76
C GLY A 3 31.33 -7.37 -31.50
N LYS A 4 32.22 -8.35 -31.27
CA LYS A 4 32.10 -9.70 -31.80
C LYS A 4 31.30 -10.65 -30.90
N ARG A 5 30.82 -10.16 -29.77
CA ARG A 5 30.12 -10.97 -28.76
C ARG A 5 29.03 -10.17 -28.02
N ILE A 6 27.89 -10.80 -27.79
CA ILE A 6 26.78 -10.28 -27.00
C ILE A 6 26.62 -11.17 -25.78
N ILE A 7 26.61 -10.57 -24.59
CA ILE A 7 26.34 -11.26 -23.33
C ILE A 7 25.00 -10.76 -22.82
N ILE A 8 24.07 -11.67 -22.61
CA ILE A 8 22.76 -11.38 -22.03
C ILE A 8 22.80 -11.74 -20.56
N LEU A 9 22.43 -10.80 -19.68
CA LEU A 9 22.43 -10.96 -18.24
C LEU A 9 21.01 -10.97 -17.69
N SER A 10 20.75 -11.76 -16.64
CA SER A 10 19.52 -11.68 -15.85
C SER A 10 19.49 -10.39 -15.00
N LYS A 11 18.30 -10.03 -14.55
CA LYS A 11 18.08 -8.95 -13.58
C LYS A 11 17.91 -9.60 -12.20
N ASN A 12 18.74 -9.24 -11.23
CA ASN A 12 18.69 -9.66 -9.82
C ASN A 12 18.52 -11.17 -9.52
N PRO A 13 19.60 -11.89 -9.21
CA PRO A 13 20.99 -11.48 -9.34
C PRO A 13 21.45 -11.50 -10.80
N ALA A 14 22.41 -10.67 -11.16
CA ALA A 14 22.97 -10.64 -12.50
C ALA A 14 23.77 -11.94 -12.77
N LYS A 15 23.21 -12.81 -13.61
CA LYS A 15 23.85 -14.05 -14.09
C LYS A 15 23.88 -14.02 -15.61
N ILE A 16 24.90 -14.63 -16.21
CA ILE A 16 24.95 -14.77 -17.66
C ILE A 16 23.86 -15.75 -18.09
N ILE A 17 22.86 -15.25 -18.84
CA ILE A 17 21.79 -16.06 -19.45
C ILE A 17 22.29 -16.67 -20.76
N SER A 18 22.97 -15.85 -21.57
CA SER A 18 23.46 -16.29 -22.87
C SER A 18 24.72 -15.52 -23.26
N ASN A 19 25.56 -16.19 -24.05
CA ASN A 19 26.79 -15.65 -24.62
C ASN A 19 26.81 -15.99 -26.12
N ILE A 20 26.52 -14.98 -26.96
CA ILE A 20 26.35 -15.14 -28.40
C ILE A 20 27.59 -14.57 -29.10
N ASN A 21 28.31 -15.38 -29.83
CA ASN A 21 29.37 -14.92 -30.74
C ASN A 21 28.74 -14.43 -32.05
N ILE A 22 29.19 -13.26 -32.52
CA ILE A 22 28.74 -12.70 -33.78
C ILE A 22 29.76 -13.05 -34.85
N GLU A 23 29.45 -14.06 -35.66
CA GLU A 23 30.34 -14.53 -36.75
C GLU A 23 30.03 -13.83 -38.08
N LEU A 24 29.17 -12.79 -38.08
CA LEU A 24 28.79 -12.06 -39.28
C LEU A 24 29.94 -11.21 -39.79
N PRO A 25 30.39 -11.40 -41.07
CA PRO A 25 31.42 -10.61 -41.69
C PRO A 25 30.99 -9.13 -41.86
N TYR A 26 31.95 -8.26 -41.99
CA TYR A 26 31.71 -6.85 -42.25
C TYR A 26 31.84 -6.52 -43.73
N PRO A 27 30.93 -5.71 -44.35
CA PRO A 27 29.73 -5.10 -43.83
C PRO A 27 28.58 -6.10 -43.60
N ARG A 28 27.90 -5.99 -42.45
CA ARG A 28 26.83 -6.91 -42.05
C ARG A 28 25.58 -6.71 -42.91
N ASN A 29 24.99 -7.80 -43.39
CA ASN A 29 23.74 -7.77 -44.10
C ASN A 29 22.57 -7.50 -43.15
N ILE A 30 21.62 -6.61 -43.54
CA ILE A 30 20.46 -6.22 -42.72
C ILE A 30 19.62 -7.44 -42.36
N LYS A 31 19.45 -8.41 -43.28
CA LYS A 31 18.64 -9.61 -43.03
C LYS A 31 19.26 -10.51 -41.96
N GLU A 32 20.57 -10.73 -42.00
CA GLU A 32 21.30 -11.52 -41.02
C GLU A 32 21.34 -10.83 -39.64
N LEU A 33 21.35 -9.49 -39.61
CA LEU A 33 21.17 -8.69 -38.38
C LEU A 33 19.78 -8.85 -37.80
N GLN A 34 18.74 -8.93 -38.63
CA GLN A 34 17.37 -9.14 -38.19
C GLN A 34 17.21 -10.49 -37.51
N ASP A 35 17.71 -11.55 -38.12
CA ASP A 35 17.70 -12.91 -37.56
C ASP A 35 18.42 -12.97 -36.19
N LEU A 36 19.53 -12.22 -36.05
CA LEU A 36 20.24 -12.10 -34.78
C LEU A 36 19.44 -11.34 -33.72
N VAL A 37 18.75 -10.27 -34.11
CA VAL A 37 17.87 -9.48 -33.24
C VAL A 37 16.70 -10.35 -32.76
N ASP A 38 16.05 -11.08 -33.66
CA ASP A 38 14.94 -11.97 -33.33
C ASP A 38 15.36 -13.09 -32.37
N LYS A 39 16.56 -13.67 -32.59
CA LYS A 39 17.16 -14.64 -31.67
C LYS A 39 17.42 -14.05 -30.28
N ILE A 40 17.92 -12.82 -30.21
CA ILE A 40 18.16 -12.12 -28.94
C ILE A 40 16.80 -11.85 -28.24
N HIS A 41 15.79 -11.39 -28.99
CA HIS A 41 14.45 -11.18 -28.45
C HIS A 41 13.84 -12.47 -27.90
N THR A 42 13.98 -13.58 -28.62
CA THR A 42 13.51 -14.90 -28.17
C THR A 42 14.21 -15.31 -26.86
N ILE A 43 15.54 -15.21 -26.80
CA ILE A 43 16.32 -15.54 -25.59
C ILE A 43 15.93 -14.63 -24.43
N ILE A 44 15.74 -13.34 -24.66
CA ILE A 44 15.29 -12.41 -23.62
C ILE A 44 13.86 -12.79 -23.18
N SER A 45 12.93 -13.05 -24.09
CA SER A 45 11.54 -13.40 -23.78
C SER A 45 11.39 -14.75 -23.08
N GLU A 46 12.20 -15.74 -23.42
CA GLU A 46 12.20 -17.06 -22.78
C GLU A 46 12.86 -17.04 -21.39
N ASN A 47 13.84 -16.15 -21.18
CA ASN A 47 14.59 -16.01 -19.94
C ASN A 47 14.19 -14.81 -19.08
N VAL A 48 13.49 -13.83 -19.62
CA VAL A 48 12.45 -13.11 -18.93
C VAL A 48 11.26 -14.09 -18.78
N ARG A 49 11.48 -15.22 -18.13
CA ARG A 49 10.48 -15.63 -17.19
C ARG A 49 10.33 -14.37 -16.32
N GLU A 50 9.30 -13.59 -16.58
CA GLU A 50 8.55 -13.05 -15.49
C GLU A 50 8.60 -14.18 -14.47
N THR A 51 9.45 -14.08 -13.44
CA THR A 51 9.04 -14.62 -12.16
C THR A 51 7.59 -14.18 -12.18
N PRO A 52 6.61 -15.09 -12.22
CA PRO A 52 5.27 -14.64 -12.01
C PRO A 52 5.50 -13.86 -10.72
N ILE A 53 5.48 -12.54 -10.80
CA ILE A 53 4.90 -11.80 -9.75
C ILE A 53 3.56 -12.51 -9.76
N ILE A 54 3.47 -13.58 -8.93
CA ILE A 54 2.21 -13.92 -8.33
C ILE A 54 1.91 -12.57 -7.73
N LYS A 55 1.21 -11.74 -8.53
CA LYS A 55 0.35 -10.71 -8.02
C LYS A 55 -0.60 -11.57 -7.20
N LYS A 56 -0.17 -11.91 -5.97
CA LYS A 56 -1.09 -12.29 -4.91
C LYS A 56 -2.08 -11.20 -5.08
N LYS A 57 -3.29 -11.58 -5.56
CA LYS A 57 -4.33 -10.63 -5.89
C LYS A 57 -4.54 -9.90 -4.58
N VAL A 58 -3.82 -8.79 -4.39
CA VAL A 58 -3.83 -8.04 -3.14
C VAL A 58 -5.25 -7.56 -3.09
N LYS A 59 -6.03 -8.11 -2.17
CA LYS A 59 -7.41 -7.73 -2.00
C LYS A 59 -7.37 -6.37 -1.31
N TYR A 60 -7.47 -5.30 -2.10
CA TYR A 60 -7.64 -3.98 -1.53
C TYR A 60 -8.98 -3.93 -0.81
N ILE A 61 -8.94 -3.61 0.47
CA ILE A 61 -10.13 -3.35 1.27
C ILE A 61 -10.56 -1.91 1.02
N ARG A 62 -11.86 -1.70 0.94
CA ARG A 62 -12.42 -0.35 0.91
C ARG A 62 -12.25 0.27 2.29
N LEU A 63 -11.60 1.43 2.35
CA LEU A 63 -11.46 2.19 3.58
C LEU A 63 -12.68 3.07 3.78
N PRO A 64 -13.24 3.15 5.00
CA PRO A 64 -14.29 4.08 5.33
C PRO A 64 -13.78 5.52 5.30
N ASP A 65 -14.66 6.46 4.93
CA ASP A 65 -14.34 7.89 4.85
C ASP A 65 -14.28 8.52 6.24
N VAL A 66 -13.25 8.18 6.98
CA VAL A 66 -13.04 8.56 8.38
C VAL A 66 -11.62 9.04 8.59
N GLY A 67 -11.48 10.20 9.23
CA GLY A 67 -10.17 10.73 9.62
C GLY A 67 -9.64 10.09 10.92
N PRO A 68 -8.30 10.12 11.13
CA PRO A 68 -7.68 9.59 12.34
C PRO A 68 -8.24 10.16 13.65
N THR A 69 -8.64 11.42 13.67
CA THR A 69 -9.21 12.09 14.85
C THR A 69 -10.47 11.40 15.37
N SER A 70 -11.35 10.92 14.45
CA SER A 70 -12.56 10.20 14.86
C SER A 70 -12.24 8.84 15.47
N ILE A 71 -11.21 8.17 14.94
CA ILE A 71 -10.72 6.89 15.47
C ILE A 71 -10.12 7.08 16.87
N ILE A 72 -9.32 8.14 17.07
CA ILE A 72 -8.77 8.51 18.38
C ILE A 72 -9.89 8.76 19.36
N GLY A 73 -10.87 9.63 19.01
CA GLY A 73 -11.99 9.94 19.87
C GLY A 73 -12.80 8.71 20.25
N LEU A 74 -12.98 7.73 19.35
CA LEU A 74 -13.60 6.45 19.68
C LEU A 74 -12.81 5.71 20.76
N LEU A 75 -11.50 5.56 20.58
CA LEU A 75 -10.67 4.83 21.50
C LEU A 75 -10.56 5.51 22.88
N ASP A 76 -10.51 6.84 22.90
CA ASP A 76 -10.56 7.62 24.16
C ASP A 76 -11.86 7.33 24.94
N ILE A 77 -13.01 7.36 24.27
CA ILE A 77 -14.29 7.05 24.92
C ILE A 77 -14.34 5.60 25.41
N LEU A 78 -13.86 4.65 24.58
CA LEU A 78 -13.84 3.25 24.98
C LEU A 78 -12.94 3.00 26.20
N THR A 79 -11.83 3.72 26.34
CA THR A 79 -10.89 3.56 27.45
C THR A 79 -11.25 4.35 28.69
N ASP A 80 -11.81 5.56 28.54
CA ASP A 80 -12.08 6.46 29.67
C ASP A 80 -13.48 6.23 30.26
N VAL A 81 -14.47 6.03 29.39
CA VAL A 81 -15.87 5.91 29.84
C VAL A 81 -16.25 4.48 30.17
N PHE A 82 -15.70 3.53 29.41
CA PHE A 82 -16.03 2.11 29.54
C PHE A 82 -14.85 1.28 30.03
N ALA A 83 -13.94 1.90 30.80
CA ALA A 83 -12.66 1.32 31.25
C ALA A 83 -12.80 -0.05 31.95
N GLU A 84 -13.92 -0.31 32.61
CA GLU A 84 -14.17 -1.55 33.36
C GLU A 84 -14.95 -2.60 32.52
N ASN A 85 -15.41 -2.24 31.32
CA ASN A 85 -16.22 -3.10 30.49
C ASN A 85 -15.37 -3.85 29.48
N GLU A 86 -15.41 -5.19 29.50
CA GLU A 86 -14.75 -6.01 28.49
C GLU A 86 -15.45 -5.92 27.12
N LYS A 87 -16.78 -5.67 27.13
CA LYS A 87 -17.64 -5.56 25.95
C LYS A 87 -18.58 -4.39 26.13
N ILE A 88 -18.72 -3.60 25.07
CA ILE A 88 -19.55 -2.40 25.08
C ILE A 88 -20.51 -2.47 23.89
N ASN A 89 -21.81 -2.34 24.18
CA ASN A 89 -22.81 -2.36 23.12
C ASN A 89 -22.69 -1.13 22.22
N ILE A 90 -22.79 -1.32 20.89
CA ILE A 90 -22.70 -0.25 19.89
C ILE A 90 -23.70 0.87 20.17
N PHE A 91 -24.90 0.54 20.65
CA PHE A 91 -25.92 1.54 20.98
C PHE A 91 -25.52 2.42 22.17
N GLU A 92 -24.86 1.89 23.20
CA GLU A 92 -24.32 2.67 24.31
C GLU A 92 -23.21 3.61 23.84
N ILE A 93 -22.37 3.17 22.92
CA ILE A 93 -21.33 4.01 22.31
C ILE A 93 -21.99 5.14 21.51
N SER A 94 -23.00 4.85 20.68
CA SER A 94 -23.68 5.86 19.86
C SER A 94 -24.33 6.94 20.72
N GLN A 95 -24.98 6.57 21.82
CA GLN A 95 -25.53 7.51 22.77
C GLN A 95 -24.46 8.42 23.39
N LYS A 96 -23.30 7.87 23.73
CA LYS A 96 -22.20 8.62 24.33
C LYS A 96 -21.57 9.61 23.36
N PHE A 97 -21.45 9.22 22.09
CA PHE A 97 -21.00 10.11 21.01
C PHE A 97 -22.05 11.13 20.58
N MET A 98 -23.30 10.97 20.98
CA MET A 98 -24.45 11.72 20.44
C MET A 98 -24.56 11.61 18.90
N LEU A 99 -24.21 10.44 18.37
CA LEU A 99 -24.25 10.10 16.95
C LEU A 99 -25.32 9.04 16.72
N ASP A 100 -25.95 9.09 15.54
CA ASP A 100 -26.73 7.95 15.08
C ASP A 100 -25.81 6.74 14.87
N VAL A 101 -26.36 5.54 15.04
CA VAL A 101 -25.59 4.30 14.88
C VAL A 101 -24.99 4.19 13.47
N ASP A 102 -25.71 4.67 12.46
CA ASP A 102 -25.27 4.68 11.07
C ASP A 102 -24.02 5.57 10.85
N ASP A 103 -23.90 6.68 11.58
CA ASP A 103 -22.73 7.56 11.54
C ASP A 103 -21.54 6.98 12.33
N LEU A 104 -21.81 6.14 13.32
CA LEU A 104 -20.79 5.47 14.13
C LEU A 104 -20.14 4.29 13.36
N TYR A 105 -20.88 3.56 12.52
CA TYR A 105 -20.38 2.39 11.81
C TYR A 105 -19.09 2.62 11.01
N PRO A 106 -18.93 3.71 10.23
CA PRO A 106 -17.67 3.97 9.53
C PRO A 106 -16.46 4.12 10.46
N ILE A 107 -16.67 4.67 11.67
CA ILE A 107 -15.61 4.85 12.67
C ILE A 107 -15.21 3.50 13.27
N LEU A 108 -16.21 2.66 13.58
CA LEU A 108 -15.96 1.29 14.06
C LEU A 108 -15.25 0.44 12.99
N GLU A 109 -15.68 0.54 11.73
CA GLU A 109 -15.04 -0.16 10.61
C GLU A 109 -13.57 0.26 10.46
N ALA A 110 -13.28 1.56 10.52
CA ALA A 110 -11.91 2.07 10.47
C ALA A 110 -11.04 1.53 11.61
N ALA A 111 -11.56 1.59 12.84
CA ALA A 111 -10.85 1.08 14.02
C ALA A 111 -10.65 -0.44 13.97
N GLN A 112 -11.60 -1.19 13.41
CA GLN A 112 -11.50 -2.64 13.22
C GLN A 112 -10.48 -2.99 12.12
N ILE A 113 -10.46 -2.27 11.01
CA ILE A 113 -9.44 -2.44 9.95
C ILE A 113 -8.04 -2.24 10.52
N LEU A 114 -7.86 -1.27 11.40
CA LEU A 114 -6.59 -1.00 12.07
C LEU A 114 -6.31 -1.94 13.25
N ASN A 115 -7.21 -2.92 13.50
CA ASN A 115 -7.08 -3.87 14.60
C ASN A 115 -7.06 -3.23 16.01
N PHE A 116 -7.64 -2.05 16.16
CA PHE A 116 -7.78 -1.40 17.47
C PHE A 116 -8.96 -1.95 18.26
N ILE A 117 -9.99 -2.43 17.57
CA ILE A 117 -11.19 -3.05 18.15
C ILE A 117 -11.58 -4.31 17.40
N GLU A 118 -12.37 -5.15 18.06
CA GLU A 118 -13.16 -6.22 17.45
C GLU A 118 -14.64 -5.91 17.64
N VAL A 119 -15.46 -6.17 16.61
CA VAL A 119 -16.92 -6.06 16.71
C VAL A 119 -17.50 -7.46 16.57
N LYS A 120 -18.25 -7.91 17.60
CA LYS A 120 -18.88 -9.24 17.65
C LYS A 120 -20.31 -9.12 18.18
N GLU A 121 -21.28 -9.56 17.40
CA GLU A 121 -22.69 -9.63 17.80
C GLU A 121 -23.29 -8.29 18.32
N GLY A 122 -22.80 -7.16 17.79
CA GLY A 122 -23.22 -5.83 18.21
C GLY A 122 -22.48 -5.25 19.41
N ASP A 123 -21.49 -5.99 19.92
CA ASP A 123 -20.60 -5.52 20.98
C ASP A 123 -19.22 -5.15 20.41
N VAL A 124 -18.62 -4.13 20.97
CA VAL A 124 -17.26 -3.66 20.68
C VAL A 124 -16.34 -4.08 21.81
N ILE A 125 -15.21 -4.66 21.42
CA ILE A 125 -14.14 -5.09 22.33
C ILE A 125 -12.87 -4.36 21.90
N ILE A 126 -12.25 -3.63 22.81
CA ILE A 126 -10.96 -2.98 22.54
C ILE A 126 -9.83 -4.00 22.61
N THR A 127 -8.97 -4.03 21.61
CA THR A 127 -7.80 -4.91 21.56
C THR A 127 -6.67 -4.37 22.44
N GLU A 128 -5.66 -5.19 22.72
CA GLU A 128 -4.48 -4.74 23.48
C GLU A 128 -3.73 -3.61 22.76
N ILE A 129 -3.61 -3.68 21.42
CA ILE A 129 -3.01 -2.59 20.64
C ILE A 129 -3.88 -1.33 20.64
N GLY A 130 -5.22 -1.48 20.68
CA GLY A 130 -6.15 -0.36 20.84
C GLY A 130 -5.99 0.33 22.19
N LYS A 131 -5.85 -0.45 23.27
CA LYS A 131 -5.57 0.09 24.62
C LYS A 131 -4.21 0.79 24.70
N GLU A 132 -3.18 0.18 24.10
CA GLU A 132 -1.84 0.80 24.03
C GLU A 132 -1.91 2.14 23.29
N PHE A 133 -2.59 2.18 22.15
CA PHE A 133 -2.75 3.38 21.34
C PHE A 133 -3.47 4.50 22.10
N ALA A 134 -4.60 4.20 22.75
CA ALA A 134 -5.39 5.19 23.49
C ALA A 134 -4.61 5.82 24.67
N ARG A 135 -3.73 5.05 25.32
CA ARG A 135 -2.92 5.51 26.48
C ARG A 135 -1.58 6.13 26.10
N ALA A 136 -1.21 6.06 24.82
CA ALA A 136 0.07 6.53 24.36
C ALA A 136 0.10 8.07 24.22
N ASP A 137 1.27 8.66 24.36
CA ASP A 137 1.50 10.05 23.99
C ASP A 137 1.39 10.23 22.45
N PRO A 138 1.24 11.47 21.95
CA PRO A 138 1.00 11.73 20.54
C PRO A 138 2.08 11.17 19.59
N VAL A 139 3.34 11.10 20.02
CA VAL A 139 4.43 10.55 19.21
C VAL A 139 4.26 9.03 19.09
N ARG A 140 4.05 8.38 20.21
CA ARG A 140 3.83 6.93 20.26
C ARG A 140 2.56 6.53 19.55
N GLN A 141 1.49 7.33 19.62
CA GLN A 141 0.26 7.09 18.85
C GLN A 141 0.55 7.02 17.35
N LYS A 142 1.34 7.95 16.79
CA LYS A 142 1.70 7.93 15.37
C LYS A 142 2.52 6.70 14.99
N GLU A 143 3.46 6.27 15.84
CA GLU A 143 4.24 5.05 15.62
C GLU A 143 3.36 3.80 15.59
N ILE A 144 2.42 3.67 16.54
CA ILE A 144 1.48 2.55 16.58
C ILE A 144 0.59 2.58 15.34
N PHE A 145 0.05 3.76 14.99
CA PHE A 145 -0.79 3.91 13.81
C PHE A 145 -0.05 3.56 12.53
N ALA A 146 1.20 4.00 12.38
CA ALA A 146 2.07 3.67 11.26
C ALA A 146 2.26 2.15 11.11
N LYS A 147 2.52 1.47 12.23
CA LYS A 147 2.68 0.03 12.29
C LYS A 147 1.41 -0.68 11.84
N VAL A 148 0.27 -0.42 12.50
CA VAL A 148 -0.98 -1.13 12.20
C VAL A 148 -1.51 -0.77 10.79
N LEU A 149 -1.30 0.46 10.32
CA LEU A 149 -1.65 0.88 8.98
C LEU A 149 -0.89 0.08 7.92
N THR A 150 0.40 -0.09 8.08
CA THR A 150 1.23 -0.86 7.13
C THR A 150 1.04 -2.37 7.24
N GLU A 151 0.66 -2.89 8.41
CA GLU A 151 0.37 -4.30 8.62
C GLU A 151 -1.01 -4.71 8.07
N ASN A 152 -2.05 -3.89 8.31
CA ASN A 152 -3.44 -4.25 8.06
C ASN A 152 -4.03 -3.67 6.76
N VAL A 153 -3.44 -2.59 6.21
CA VAL A 153 -3.92 -1.94 5.00
C VAL A 153 -2.97 -2.20 3.83
N PRO A 154 -3.34 -3.11 2.90
CA PRO A 154 -2.48 -3.49 1.78
C PRO A 154 -2.01 -2.32 0.92
N LEU A 155 -2.88 -1.31 0.70
CA LEU A 155 -2.54 -0.12 -0.07
C LEU A 155 -1.42 0.70 0.60
N ALA A 156 -1.48 0.89 1.93
CA ALA A 156 -0.43 1.59 2.68
C ALA A 156 0.92 0.87 2.57
N LYS A 157 0.89 -0.45 2.76
CA LYS A 157 2.07 -1.31 2.62
C LYS A 157 2.70 -1.20 1.23
N GLU A 158 1.87 -1.19 0.18
CA GLU A 158 2.34 -1.07 -1.20
C GLU A 158 2.93 0.31 -1.49
N ILE A 159 2.29 1.38 -1.03
CA ILE A 159 2.82 2.75 -1.16
C ILE A 159 4.22 2.84 -0.53
N VAL A 160 4.35 2.41 0.72
CA VAL A 160 5.64 2.44 1.44
C VAL A 160 6.69 1.58 0.72
N SER A 161 6.32 0.38 0.26
CA SER A 161 7.22 -0.51 -0.47
C SER A 161 7.73 0.11 -1.78
N ILE A 162 6.84 0.72 -2.57
CA ILE A 162 7.21 1.37 -3.84
C ILE A 162 8.09 2.59 -3.60
N LEU A 163 7.76 3.42 -2.60
CA LEU A 163 8.56 4.59 -2.25
C LEU A 163 9.95 4.20 -1.76
N SER A 164 10.05 3.19 -0.89
CA SER A 164 11.32 2.70 -0.34
C SER A 164 12.23 2.07 -1.40
N ALA A 165 11.66 1.51 -2.47
CA ALA A 165 12.40 0.95 -3.59
C ALA A 165 13.01 2.02 -4.53
N LYS A 166 12.61 3.29 -4.39
CA LYS A 166 13.12 4.41 -5.19
C LYS A 166 14.23 5.14 -4.46
N ASN A 167 15.33 5.43 -5.15
CA ASN A 167 16.46 6.18 -4.57
C ASN A 167 16.05 7.59 -4.08
N ASN A 168 15.13 8.24 -4.79
CA ASN A 168 14.60 9.56 -4.43
C ASN A 168 13.37 9.51 -3.52
N LYS A 169 12.89 8.31 -3.15
CA LYS A 169 11.71 8.08 -2.31
C LYS A 169 10.46 8.87 -2.76
N ARG A 170 10.29 9.06 -4.07
CA ARG A 170 9.20 9.83 -4.66
C ARG A 170 8.55 9.08 -5.81
N VAL A 171 7.23 9.17 -5.92
CA VAL A 171 6.44 8.53 -6.98
C VAL A 171 5.26 9.41 -7.36
N LYS A 172 4.91 9.46 -8.64
CA LYS A 172 3.71 10.14 -9.12
C LYS A 172 2.46 9.46 -8.59
N ALA A 173 1.50 10.25 -8.14
CA ALA A 173 0.22 9.77 -7.60
C ALA A 173 -0.59 8.98 -8.62
N ASP A 174 -0.45 9.28 -9.91
CA ASP A 174 -1.16 8.59 -11.00
C ASP A 174 -0.96 7.07 -10.96
N LEU A 175 0.23 6.60 -10.55
CA LEU A 175 0.49 5.17 -10.37
C LEU A 175 -0.52 4.52 -9.40
N PHE A 176 -0.77 5.16 -8.27
CA PHE A 176 -1.68 4.62 -7.25
C PHE A 176 -3.16 4.78 -7.65
N TYR A 177 -3.49 5.85 -8.37
CA TYR A 177 -4.82 5.99 -8.97
C TYR A 177 -5.10 4.89 -9.99
N ASP A 178 -4.13 4.52 -10.82
CA ASP A 178 -4.30 3.47 -11.81
C ASP A 178 -4.44 2.10 -11.12
N ILE A 179 -3.66 1.82 -10.10
CA ILE A 179 -3.82 0.62 -9.27
C ILE A 179 -5.23 0.55 -8.65
N LEU A 180 -5.69 1.66 -8.05
CA LEU A 180 -7.00 1.69 -7.40
C LEU A 180 -8.16 1.53 -8.39
N LYS A 181 -8.06 2.07 -9.61
CA LYS A 181 -9.07 1.91 -10.67
C LYS A 181 -9.19 0.47 -11.19
N GLU A 182 -8.20 -0.39 -10.97
CA GLU A 182 -8.33 -1.83 -11.28
C GLU A 182 -9.31 -2.53 -10.32
N HIS A 183 -9.61 -1.91 -9.15
CA HIS A 183 -10.39 -2.52 -8.08
C HIS A 183 -11.68 -1.75 -7.72
N PHE A 184 -11.72 -0.46 -8.03
CA PHE A 184 -12.80 0.46 -7.65
C PHE A 184 -13.28 1.28 -8.85
N SER A 185 -14.47 1.87 -8.76
CA SER A 185 -14.91 2.91 -9.72
C SER A 185 -13.96 4.11 -9.66
N LYS A 186 -13.99 4.97 -10.68
CA LYS A 186 -13.12 6.15 -10.73
C LYS A 186 -13.34 7.10 -9.54
N GLU A 187 -14.60 7.28 -9.15
CA GLU A 187 -15.01 8.11 -8.02
C GLU A 187 -14.53 7.51 -6.70
N GLU A 188 -14.72 6.19 -6.52
CA GLU A 188 -14.29 5.49 -5.32
C GLU A 188 -12.76 5.43 -5.23
N ALA A 189 -12.05 5.19 -6.34
CA ALA A 189 -10.59 5.21 -6.39
C ALA A 189 -10.02 6.55 -5.90
N LYS A 190 -10.68 7.67 -6.24
CA LYS A 190 -10.29 8.99 -5.74
C LYS A 190 -10.50 9.09 -4.22
N LYS A 191 -11.66 8.67 -3.73
CA LYS A 191 -11.94 8.68 -2.27
C LYS A 191 -10.93 7.82 -1.51
N GLN A 192 -10.67 6.60 -1.98
CA GLN A 192 -9.71 5.70 -1.36
C GLN A 192 -8.30 6.28 -1.34
N PHE A 193 -7.90 6.98 -2.40
CA PHE A 193 -6.64 7.69 -2.43
C PHE A 193 -6.59 8.82 -1.38
N ASP A 194 -7.62 9.64 -1.31
CA ASP A 194 -7.67 10.78 -0.37
C ASP A 194 -7.65 10.29 1.10
N ILE A 195 -8.35 9.19 1.39
CA ILE A 195 -8.37 8.56 2.72
C ILE A 195 -6.98 8.03 3.08
N ILE A 196 -6.33 7.28 2.19
CA ILE A 196 -5.02 6.70 2.50
C ILE A 196 -3.94 7.78 2.65
N ILE A 197 -4.02 8.88 1.89
CA ILE A 197 -3.13 10.03 2.08
C ILE A 197 -3.35 10.66 3.46
N THR A 198 -4.59 10.84 3.89
CA THR A 198 -4.92 11.39 5.22
C THR A 198 -4.35 10.50 6.34
N TRP A 199 -4.53 9.19 6.24
CA TRP A 199 -4.03 8.24 7.23
C TRP A 199 -2.49 8.16 7.24
N GLY A 200 -1.88 8.16 6.05
CA GLY A 200 -0.42 8.11 5.92
C GLY A 200 0.29 9.36 6.42
N ARG A 201 -0.33 10.53 6.23
CA ARG A 201 0.15 11.82 6.79
C ARG A 201 0.08 11.83 8.31
N TYR A 202 -1.05 11.38 8.89
CA TYR A 202 -1.15 11.27 10.35
C TYR A 202 -0.08 10.34 10.91
N ALA A 203 0.15 9.20 10.25
CA ALA A 203 1.15 8.21 10.63
C ALA A 203 2.61 8.65 10.32
N GLU A 204 2.83 9.77 9.64
CA GLU A 204 4.14 10.27 9.19
C GLU A 204 4.94 9.26 8.34
N ILE A 205 4.26 8.32 7.65
CA ILE A 205 4.93 7.32 6.81
C ILE A 205 5.12 7.78 5.36
N PHE A 206 4.31 8.71 4.90
CA PHE A 206 4.46 9.39 3.62
C PHE A 206 3.66 10.69 3.58
N GLU A 207 4.07 11.57 2.67
CA GLU A 207 3.44 12.85 2.38
C GLU A 207 2.98 12.92 0.92
N TYR A 208 2.04 13.82 0.64
CA TYR A 208 1.56 14.10 -0.70
C TYR A 208 1.73 15.58 -1.06
N ASN A 209 2.43 15.84 -2.16
CA ASN A 209 2.56 17.15 -2.75
C ASN A 209 1.50 17.33 -3.84
N GLU A 210 0.49 18.16 -3.58
CA GLU A 210 -0.64 18.39 -4.49
C GLU A 210 -0.22 19.10 -5.80
N ILE A 211 0.75 20.02 -5.72
CA ILE A 211 1.22 20.78 -6.88
C ILE A 211 1.97 19.86 -7.84
N LYS A 212 2.87 19.02 -7.31
CA LYS A 212 3.67 18.08 -8.10
C LYS A 212 2.96 16.77 -8.37
N LYS A 213 1.82 16.51 -7.71
CA LYS A 213 1.10 15.24 -7.70
C LYS A 213 2.03 14.07 -7.39
N GLU A 214 2.80 14.18 -6.32
CA GLU A 214 3.79 13.18 -5.90
C GLU A 214 3.58 12.78 -4.46
N ILE A 215 3.66 11.47 -4.19
CA ILE A 215 3.79 10.91 -2.84
C ILE A 215 5.28 10.74 -2.56
N TYR A 216 5.71 11.01 -1.33
CA TYR A 216 7.10 10.90 -0.92
C TYR A 216 7.25 10.56 0.56
N ILE A 217 8.38 9.94 0.92
CA ILE A 217 8.79 9.79 2.31
C ILE A 217 9.57 11.06 2.69
N PRO A 218 9.20 11.76 3.78
CA PRO A 218 9.88 12.97 4.26
C PRO A 218 11.36 12.78 4.53
#